data_0df484270907e9e9cbd23f7ec8764096
#
_entry.id   0df484270907e9e9cbd23f7ec8764096
#
_cell.length_a   1.000
_cell.length_b   1.000
_cell.length_c   1.000
_cell.angle_alpha   90.00
_cell.angle_beta   90.00
_cell.angle_gamma   90.00
#
_symmetry.space_group_name_H-M   'P 1'
#
loop_
_entity.id
_entity.type
_entity.pdbx_description
1 polymer ?
#
loop_
_entity_poly.entity_id
_entity_poly.type
_entity_poly.pdbx_seq_one_letter_code
_entity_poly.pdbx_strand_id
1 'polypeptide(L)'
;MQRYDEVKRKRYLTAAEIKLLAEAFREEEQINPFAVAAIKILIMTGARLGEILSAKWEWIDGDILKLPDSKTGAKDITLPSPVLDVLSSLPRLELNPHIIVGKKNGQHMVNLRKPWMRIVKRAGIEHVRLHDLRHSFASFAVSSGASLTLIGGQLGHRSIATTQRYAHLSRDPVRQATETTANIIAEALRANG
;
A
#
# COMPACT_ATOMS: atom_id res chain seq x y z
N MET A 1 17.05 -27.68 21.39
CA MET A 1 15.94 -26.73 21.17
C MET A 1 15.72 -26.65 19.67
N GLN A 2 14.74 -27.42 19.13
CA GLN A 2 14.45 -27.42 17.69
C GLN A 2 13.85 -26.06 17.31
N ARG A 3 14.54 -25.32 16.41
CA ARG A 3 13.94 -24.17 15.72
C ARG A 3 12.80 -24.71 14.86
N TYR A 4 11.58 -24.34 15.21
CA TYR A 4 10.45 -24.49 14.29
C TYR A 4 10.73 -23.67 13.05
N ASP A 5 10.89 -24.30 11.90
CA ASP A 5 10.90 -23.64 10.60
C ASP A 5 9.53 -23.01 10.39
N GLU A 6 9.46 -21.71 10.63
CA GLU A 6 8.28 -20.91 10.31
C GLU A 6 8.11 -20.95 8.78
N VAL A 7 7.21 -21.79 8.30
CA VAL A 7 6.79 -21.78 6.90
C VAL A 7 6.35 -20.34 6.58
N LYS A 8 7.20 -19.59 5.87
CA LYS A 8 6.93 -18.21 5.45
C LYS A 8 5.68 -18.24 4.56
N ARG A 9 4.51 -18.06 5.17
CA ARG A 9 3.23 -17.99 4.46
C ARG A 9 3.28 -16.79 3.52
N LYS A 10 3.34 -17.05 2.23
CA LYS A 10 3.21 -16.04 1.18
C LYS A 10 1.72 -15.76 0.99
N ARG A 11 1.15 -14.84 1.77
CA ARG A 11 -0.26 -14.43 1.65
C ARG A 11 -0.32 -13.03 1.07
N TYR A 12 -1.07 -12.87 0.00
CA TYR A 12 -1.47 -11.61 -0.60
C TYR A 12 -2.93 -11.71 -1.05
N LEU A 13 -3.60 -10.56 -1.10
CA LEU A 13 -4.99 -10.48 -1.51
C LEU A 13 -5.13 -10.65 -3.03
N THR A 14 -6.15 -11.35 -3.45
CA THR A 14 -6.58 -11.42 -4.84
C THR A 14 -7.44 -10.21 -5.21
N ALA A 15 -7.65 -9.96 -6.51
CA ALA A 15 -8.57 -8.92 -6.98
C ALA A 15 -10.02 -9.15 -6.50
N ALA A 16 -10.45 -10.40 -6.40
CA ALA A 16 -11.76 -10.76 -5.86
C ALA A 16 -11.87 -10.39 -4.37
N GLU A 17 -10.86 -10.69 -3.57
CA GLU A 17 -10.83 -10.32 -2.15
C GLU A 17 -10.78 -8.80 -1.94
N ILE A 18 -10.09 -8.04 -2.81
CA ILE A 18 -10.14 -6.57 -2.77
C ILE A 18 -11.56 -6.04 -2.97
N LYS A 19 -12.36 -6.65 -3.85
CA LYS A 19 -13.78 -6.27 -4.04
C LYS A 19 -14.59 -6.54 -2.78
N LEU A 20 -14.40 -7.68 -2.12
CA LEU A 20 -15.07 -7.99 -0.85
C LEU A 20 -14.67 -7.01 0.26
N LEU A 21 -13.40 -6.61 0.31
CA LEU A 21 -12.95 -5.58 1.26
C LEU A 21 -13.63 -4.22 1.01
N ALA A 22 -13.88 -3.85 -0.25
CA ALA A 22 -14.52 -2.58 -0.59
C ALA A 22 -15.94 -2.46 0.01
N GLU A 23 -16.70 -3.56 0.05
CA GLU A 23 -18.01 -3.60 0.69
C GLU A 23 -17.90 -3.48 2.21
N ALA A 24 -16.97 -4.25 2.81
CA ALA A 24 -16.74 -4.21 4.25
C ALA A 24 -16.22 -2.85 4.74
N PHE A 25 -15.49 -2.11 3.89
CA PHE A 25 -15.02 -0.75 4.19
C PHE A 25 -16.18 0.23 4.38
N ARG A 26 -17.24 0.16 3.56
CA ARG A 26 -18.41 1.08 3.65
C ARG A 26 -19.06 1.04 5.04
N GLU A 27 -19.20 -0.16 5.60
CA GLU A 27 -19.78 -0.31 6.93
C GLU A 27 -18.82 0.13 8.05
N GLU A 28 -17.54 -0.23 7.94
CA GLU A 28 -16.56 0.15 8.94
C GLU A 28 -16.25 1.66 8.93
N GLU A 29 -16.41 2.32 7.78
CA GLU A 29 -16.20 3.76 7.61
C GLU A 29 -17.17 4.59 8.46
N GLN A 30 -18.40 4.09 8.68
CA GLN A 30 -19.37 4.69 9.60
C GLN A 30 -18.93 4.58 11.07
N ILE A 31 -18.12 3.58 11.41
CA ILE A 31 -17.65 3.33 12.78
C ILE A 31 -16.32 4.05 13.03
N ASN A 32 -15.41 3.96 12.07
CA ASN A 32 -14.05 4.48 12.20
C ASN A 32 -13.44 4.87 10.85
N PRO A 33 -13.78 6.07 10.32
CA PRO A 33 -13.29 6.53 9.02
C PRO A 33 -11.76 6.61 8.94
N PHE A 34 -11.09 7.02 10.02
CA PHE A 34 -9.63 7.09 10.05
C PHE A 34 -8.95 5.72 9.93
N ALA A 35 -9.55 4.69 10.53
CA ALA A 35 -9.02 3.33 10.39
C ALA A 35 -9.17 2.80 8.96
N VAL A 36 -10.31 3.04 8.33
CA VAL A 36 -10.55 2.64 6.93
C VAL A 36 -9.62 3.40 5.99
N ALA A 37 -9.46 4.71 6.19
CA ALA A 37 -8.53 5.52 5.41
C ALA A 37 -7.09 4.99 5.53
N ALA A 38 -6.61 4.71 6.75
CA ALA A 38 -5.29 4.13 6.95
C ALA A 38 -5.11 2.82 6.20
N ILE A 39 -6.09 1.92 6.24
CA ILE A 39 -6.03 0.62 5.54
C ILE A 39 -6.05 0.81 4.02
N LYS A 40 -6.89 1.71 3.49
CA LYS A 40 -6.92 2.09 2.07
C LYS A 40 -5.54 2.62 1.63
N ILE A 41 -4.94 3.54 2.39
CA ILE A 41 -3.60 4.08 2.09
C ILE A 41 -2.53 2.98 2.12
N LEU A 42 -2.55 2.12 3.13
CA LEU A 42 -1.58 1.02 3.25
C LEU A 42 -1.61 0.08 2.03
N ILE A 43 -2.80 -0.31 1.55
CA ILE A 43 -2.91 -1.23 0.42
C ILE A 43 -2.56 -0.56 -0.91
N MET A 44 -2.81 0.75 -1.06
CA MET A 44 -2.55 1.50 -2.30
C MET A 44 -1.12 2.03 -2.41
N THR A 45 -0.36 2.10 -1.30
CA THR A 45 1.03 2.59 -1.31
C THR A 45 2.07 1.53 -0.96
N GLY A 46 1.65 0.45 -0.30
CA GLY A 46 2.55 -0.53 0.26
C GLY A 46 3.40 -0.01 1.44
N ALA A 47 3.07 1.15 2.01
CA ALA A 47 3.78 1.73 3.16
C ALA A 47 3.75 0.80 4.39
N ARG A 48 4.63 1.05 5.35
CA ARG A 48 4.57 0.34 6.63
C ARG A 48 3.48 0.91 7.52
N LEU A 49 2.88 0.06 8.34
CA LEU A 49 1.80 0.46 9.26
C LEU A 49 2.17 1.69 10.09
N GLY A 50 3.35 1.68 10.73
CA GLY A 50 3.80 2.81 11.55
C GLY A 50 4.01 4.09 10.75
N GLU A 51 4.48 3.99 9.51
CA GLU A 51 4.69 5.13 8.61
C GLU A 51 3.37 5.90 8.38
N ILE A 52 2.28 5.18 8.11
CA ILE A 52 0.97 5.79 7.86
C ILE A 52 0.30 6.25 9.15
N LEU A 53 0.37 5.46 10.23
CA LEU A 53 -0.27 5.84 11.49
C LEU A 53 0.33 7.11 12.10
N SER A 54 1.65 7.30 12.03
CA SER A 54 2.34 8.47 12.56
C SER A 54 2.39 9.66 11.60
N ALA A 55 1.94 9.49 10.35
CA ALA A 55 2.00 10.54 9.34
C ALA A 55 1.26 11.80 9.77
N LYS A 56 1.84 12.96 9.41
CA LYS A 56 1.29 14.28 9.67
C LYS A 56 0.90 14.99 8.39
N TRP A 57 -0.08 15.87 8.46
CA TRP A 57 -0.50 16.68 7.33
C TRP A 57 0.62 17.56 6.78
N GLU A 58 1.46 18.12 7.64
CA GLU A 58 2.61 18.97 7.26
C GLU A 58 3.70 18.23 6.46
N TRP A 59 3.68 16.90 6.47
CA TRP A 59 4.63 16.08 5.72
C TRP A 59 4.19 15.79 4.28
N ILE A 60 2.98 16.24 3.90
CA ILE A 60 2.48 16.11 2.53
C ILE A 60 2.94 17.31 1.72
N ASP A 61 3.66 17.06 0.63
CA ASP A 61 4.09 18.03 -0.36
C ASP A 61 3.63 17.56 -1.75
N GLY A 62 2.54 18.16 -2.22
CA GLY A 62 1.87 17.71 -3.44
C GLY A 62 1.39 16.26 -3.36
N ASP A 63 1.94 15.41 -4.18
CA ASP A 63 1.66 13.97 -4.24
C ASP A 63 2.71 13.10 -3.51
N ILE A 64 3.50 13.71 -2.62
CA ILE A 64 4.57 13.03 -1.87
C ILE A 64 4.33 13.18 -0.37
N LEU A 65 4.38 12.07 0.35
CA LEU A 65 4.47 12.05 1.81
C LEU A 65 5.95 11.91 2.22
N LYS A 66 6.52 13.00 2.73
CA LYS A 66 7.92 13.07 3.21
C LYS A 66 8.01 12.63 4.66
N LEU A 67 8.51 11.43 4.89
CA LEU A 67 8.73 10.90 6.23
C LEU A 67 10.12 11.35 6.71
N PRO A 68 10.24 12.21 7.74
CA PRO A 68 11.54 12.71 8.23
C PRO A 68 12.36 11.61 8.88
N ASP A 69 11.70 10.64 9.48
CA ASP A 69 12.31 9.45 10.07
C ASP A 69 11.45 8.21 9.82
N SER A 70 12.07 7.12 9.42
CA SER A 70 11.45 5.81 9.32
C SER A 70 12.45 4.76 9.82
N LYS A 71 12.02 3.53 10.01
CA LYS A 71 12.92 2.41 10.40
C LYS A 71 14.15 2.28 9.49
N THR A 72 14.13 2.91 8.32
CA THR A 72 15.20 2.86 7.31
C THR A 72 15.83 4.22 7.01
N GLY A 73 15.55 5.27 7.81
CA GLY A 73 15.93 6.67 7.60
C GLY A 73 14.81 7.47 6.93
N ALA A 74 15.10 8.71 6.54
CA ALA A 74 14.17 9.55 5.80
C ALA A 74 13.69 8.85 4.51
N LYS A 75 12.42 9.02 4.16
CA LYS A 75 11.81 8.31 3.05
C LYS A 75 10.64 9.10 2.48
N ASP A 76 10.55 9.12 1.16
CA ASP A 76 9.41 9.64 0.41
C ASP A 76 8.48 8.49 0.00
N ILE A 77 7.18 8.74 0.11
CA ILE A 77 6.12 7.82 -0.35
C ILE A 77 5.28 8.57 -1.37
N THR A 78 5.23 8.08 -2.60
CA THR A 78 4.33 8.60 -3.62
C THR A 78 2.88 8.30 -3.26
N LEU A 79 2.03 9.32 -3.32
CA LEU A 79 0.60 9.26 -3.04
C LEU A 79 -0.16 9.34 -4.37
N PRO A 80 -0.61 8.23 -4.95
CA PRO A 80 -1.38 8.25 -6.19
C PRO A 80 -2.75 8.91 -5.99
N SER A 81 -3.37 9.40 -7.08
CA SER A 81 -4.64 10.12 -7.04
C SER A 81 -5.71 9.46 -6.14
N PRO A 82 -5.94 8.13 -6.17
CA PRO A 82 -6.92 7.52 -5.27
C PRO A 82 -6.57 7.67 -3.78
N VAL A 83 -5.29 7.83 -3.43
CA VAL A 83 -4.86 8.11 -2.04
C VAL A 83 -5.13 9.56 -1.69
N LEU A 84 -4.89 10.49 -2.62
CA LEU A 84 -5.21 11.91 -2.43
C LEU A 84 -6.71 12.12 -2.22
N ASP A 85 -7.56 11.36 -2.93
CA ASP A 85 -9.02 11.36 -2.74
C ASP A 85 -9.40 10.89 -1.33
N VAL A 86 -8.78 9.82 -0.84
CA VAL A 86 -8.98 9.35 0.55
C VAL A 86 -8.57 10.43 1.55
N LEU A 87 -7.42 11.07 1.33
CA LEU A 87 -6.91 12.12 2.21
C LEU A 87 -7.84 13.35 2.22
N SER A 88 -8.36 13.77 1.05
CA SER A 88 -9.26 14.92 0.93
C SER A 88 -10.61 14.68 1.61
N SER A 89 -11.05 13.44 1.74
CA SER A 89 -12.30 13.07 2.42
C SER A 89 -12.17 13.06 3.94
N LEU A 90 -10.95 13.12 4.50
CA LEU A 90 -10.74 13.08 5.94
C LEU A 90 -10.87 14.48 6.57
N PRO A 91 -11.56 14.59 7.73
CA PRO A 91 -11.58 15.84 8.47
C PRO A 91 -10.20 16.15 9.05
N ARG A 92 -9.73 17.40 8.86
CA ARG A 92 -8.54 17.91 9.56
C ARG A 92 -8.99 18.49 10.90
N LEU A 93 -8.47 17.94 12.00
CA LEU A 93 -8.78 18.43 13.35
C LEU A 93 -7.71 19.46 13.76
N GLU A 94 -8.15 20.68 14.13
CA GLU A 94 -7.26 21.80 14.47
C GLU A 94 -6.17 21.48 15.47
N LEU A 95 -6.50 20.67 16.47
CA LEU A 95 -5.58 20.32 17.56
C LEU A 95 -4.86 18.97 17.33
N ASN A 96 -4.93 18.41 16.12
CA ASN A 96 -4.26 17.15 15.83
C ASN A 96 -3.49 17.22 14.50
N PRO A 97 -2.15 17.21 14.54
CA PRO A 97 -1.34 17.30 13.34
C PRO A 97 -1.36 16.02 12.48
N HIS A 98 -1.85 14.91 13.02
CA HIS A 98 -1.80 13.60 12.37
C HIS A 98 -2.94 13.38 11.38
N ILE A 99 -2.64 12.71 10.28
CA ILE A 99 -3.62 12.30 9.27
C ILE A 99 -4.56 11.25 9.87
N ILE A 100 -4.02 10.25 10.57
CA ILE A 100 -4.78 9.16 11.17
C ILE A 100 -4.93 9.41 12.66
N VAL A 101 -6.02 10.05 12.99
CA VAL A 101 -6.29 10.53 14.35
C VAL A 101 -6.57 9.38 15.31
N GLY A 102 -5.94 9.43 16.47
CA GLY A 102 -6.13 8.50 17.57
C GLY A 102 -7.24 8.93 18.55
N LYS A 103 -7.45 8.12 19.58
CA LYS A 103 -8.46 8.41 20.61
C LYS A 103 -8.08 9.53 21.56
N LYS A 104 -6.79 9.81 21.75
CA LYS A 104 -6.30 10.86 22.61
C LYS A 104 -6.02 12.11 21.78
N ASN A 105 -6.38 13.27 22.31
CA ASN A 105 -6.13 14.55 21.65
C ASN A 105 -4.66 14.73 21.27
N GLY A 106 -4.40 15.23 20.06
CA GLY A 106 -3.07 15.47 19.55
C GLY A 106 -2.25 14.21 19.19
N GLN A 107 -2.82 13.02 19.35
CA GLN A 107 -2.12 11.77 19.07
C GLN A 107 -2.69 11.03 17.86
N HIS A 108 -1.82 10.28 17.20
CA HIS A 108 -2.21 9.40 16.11
C HIS A 108 -2.81 8.07 16.62
N MET A 109 -3.49 7.36 15.75
CA MET A 109 -3.96 6.01 16.02
C MET A 109 -2.78 5.04 16.15
N VAL A 110 -2.76 4.24 17.21
CA VAL A 110 -1.63 3.34 17.51
C VAL A 110 -1.87 1.91 17.04
N ASN A 111 -3.12 1.54 16.73
CA ASN A 111 -3.45 0.14 16.44
C ASN A 111 -4.68 0.02 15.53
N LEU A 112 -4.52 -0.73 14.42
CA LEU A 112 -5.58 -1.05 13.46
C LEU A 112 -6.12 -2.48 13.64
N ARG A 113 -5.64 -3.26 14.62
CA ARG A 113 -6.00 -4.68 14.74
C ARG A 113 -7.50 -4.92 14.85
N LYS A 114 -8.18 -4.17 15.75
CA LYS A 114 -9.63 -4.36 15.95
C LYS A 114 -10.45 -3.97 14.71
N PRO A 115 -10.28 -2.79 14.10
CA PRO A 115 -10.94 -2.45 12.83
C PRO A 115 -10.66 -3.48 11.73
N TRP A 116 -9.39 -3.87 11.55
CA TRP A 116 -9.01 -4.86 10.56
C TRP A 116 -9.71 -6.21 10.75
N MET A 117 -9.77 -6.71 11.99
CA MET A 117 -10.47 -7.97 12.29
C MET A 117 -11.97 -7.89 11.94
N ARG A 118 -12.62 -6.76 12.20
CA ARG A 118 -14.03 -6.58 11.80
C ARG A 118 -14.20 -6.59 10.29
N ILE A 119 -13.34 -5.85 9.58
CA ILE A 119 -13.35 -5.76 8.11
C ILE A 119 -13.16 -7.14 7.47
N VAL A 120 -12.11 -7.88 7.83
CA VAL A 120 -11.84 -9.20 7.23
C VAL A 120 -12.93 -10.23 7.58
N LYS A 121 -13.51 -10.15 8.78
CA LYS A 121 -14.63 -11.00 9.18
C LYS A 121 -15.88 -10.73 8.31
N ARG A 122 -16.23 -9.46 8.07
CA ARG A 122 -17.33 -9.07 7.19
C ARG A 122 -17.10 -9.49 5.75
N ALA A 123 -15.87 -9.30 5.28
CA ALA A 123 -15.50 -9.69 3.92
C ALA A 123 -15.40 -11.21 3.71
N GLY A 124 -15.51 -12.02 4.77
CA GLY A 124 -15.34 -13.47 4.69
C GLY A 124 -13.92 -13.89 4.28
N ILE A 125 -12.92 -13.05 4.56
CA ILE A 125 -11.52 -13.30 4.18
C ILE A 125 -10.75 -13.85 5.39
N GLU A 126 -10.08 -14.98 5.18
CA GLU A 126 -9.33 -15.64 6.24
C GLU A 126 -7.82 -15.49 6.08
N HIS A 127 -7.11 -15.61 7.20
CA HIS A 127 -5.65 -15.69 7.24
C HIS A 127 -4.90 -14.51 6.63
N VAL A 128 -5.49 -13.30 6.62
CA VAL A 128 -4.87 -12.06 6.13
C VAL A 128 -4.55 -11.13 7.28
N ARG A 129 -3.29 -10.72 7.38
CA ARG A 129 -2.78 -9.77 8.37
C ARG A 129 -2.62 -8.39 7.73
N LEU A 130 -2.58 -7.32 8.55
CA LEU A 130 -2.28 -5.96 8.07
C LEU A 130 -0.98 -5.86 7.25
N HIS A 131 0.05 -6.63 7.62
CA HIS A 131 1.31 -6.63 6.87
C HIS A 131 1.17 -7.26 5.47
N ASP A 132 0.20 -8.14 5.28
CA ASP A 132 -0.05 -8.77 3.99
C ASP A 132 -0.64 -7.79 2.95
N LEU A 133 -1.15 -6.62 3.38
CA LEU A 133 -1.53 -5.51 2.49
C LEU A 133 -0.34 -4.99 1.69
N ARG A 134 0.81 -4.85 2.33
CA ARG A 134 2.06 -4.46 1.69
C ARG A 134 2.57 -5.54 0.72
N HIS A 135 2.40 -6.82 1.07
CA HIS A 135 2.68 -7.93 0.17
C HIS A 135 1.74 -7.93 -1.04
N SER A 136 0.46 -7.59 -0.83
CA SER A 136 -0.54 -7.47 -1.89
C SER A 136 -0.18 -6.34 -2.85
N PHE A 137 0.17 -5.15 -2.35
CA PHE A 137 0.67 -4.04 -3.17
C PHE A 137 1.83 -4.48 -4.08
N ALA A 138 2.86 -5.10 -3.48
CA ALA A 138 4.02 -5.58 -4.25
C ALA A 138 3.63 -6.62 -5.30
N SER A 139 2.72 -7.54 -4.97
CA SER A 139 2.22 -8.56 -5.88
C SER A 139 1.50 -7.94 -7.08
N PHE A 140 0.59 -7.00 -6.85
CA PHE A 140 -0.12 -6.28 -7.92
C PHE A 140 0.85 -5.48 -8.79
N ALA A 141 1.79 -4.74 -8.18
CA ALA A 141 2.77 -3.95 -8.91
C ALA A 141 3.66 -4.81 -9.83
N VAL A 142 4.14 -5.96 -9.34
CA VAL A 142 4.91 -6.90 -10.18
C VAL A 142 4.05 -7.48 -11.30
N SER A 143 2.81 -7.88 -11.00
CA SER A 143 1.90 -8.46 -11.98
C SER A 143 1.48 -7.45 -13.07
N SER A 144 1.51 -6.14 -12.78
CA SER A 144 1.28 -5.06 -13.75
C SER A 144 2.53 -4.66 -14.54
N GLY A 145 3.68 -5.33 -14.33
CA GLY A 145 4.91 -5.10 -15.08
C GLY A 145 5.87 -4.08 -14.48
N ALA A 146 5.60 -3.54 -13.28
CA ALA A 146 6.53 -2.64 -12.62
C ALA A 146 7.85 -3.35 -12.26
N SER A 147 8.98 -2.67 -12.46
CA SER A 147 10.29 -3.25 -12.16
C SER A 147 10.48 -3.46 -10.65
N LEU A 148 11.19 -4.53 -10.27
CA LEU A 148 11.47 -4.84 -8.86
C LEU A 148 12.24 -3.71 -8.16
N THR A 149 13.07 -2.96 -8.90
CA THR A 149 13.82 -1.82 -8.38
C THR A 149 12.88 -0.68 -7.97
N LEU A 150 11.93 -0.30 -8.84
CA LEU A 150 10.94 0.73 -8.55
C LEU A 150 10.04 0.34 -7.38
N ILE A 151 9.56 -0.92 -7.37
CA ILE A 151 8.78 -1.45 -6.25
C ILE A 151 9.59 -1.42 -4.95
N GLY A 152 10.86 -1.83 -5.01
CA GLY A 152 11.77 -1.77 -3.86
C GLY A 152 11.94 -0.35 -3.31
N GLY A 153 12.08 0.65 -4.19
CA GLY A 153 12.13 2.06 -3.84
C GLY A 153 10.86 2.52 -3.12
N GLN A 154 9.69 2.32 -3.72
CA GLN A 154 8.39 2.67 -3.12
C GLN A 154 8.19 2.01 -1.75
N LEU A 155 8.56 0.74 -1.65
CA LEU A 155 8.49 0.02 -0.37
C LEU A 155 9.56 0.47 0.63
N GLY A 156 10.63 1.12 0.23
CA GLY A 156 11.77 1.47 1.09
C GLY A 156 12.53 0.22 1.54
N HIS A 157 12.81 -0.69 0.62
CA HIS A 157 13.68 -1.85 0.87
C HIS A 157 15.15 -1.42 0.71
N ARG A 158 15.98 -1.67 1.74
CA ARG A 158 17.42 -1.42 1.66
C ARG A 158 18.17 -2.36 0.72
N SER A 159 17.60 -3.53 0.46
CA SER A 159 18.19 -4.55 -0.41
C SER A 159 17.16 -5.01 -1.46
N ILE A 160 17.59 -5.09 -2.70
CA ILE A 160 16.80 -5.60 -3.81
C ILE A 160 16.39 -7.07 -3.58
N ALA A 161 17.22 -7.84 -2.87
CA ALA A 161 16.93 -9.22 -2.47
C ALA A 161 15.60 -9.35 -1.70
N THR A 162 15.22 -8.30 -0.95
CA THR A 162 13.93 -8.28 -0.25
C THR A 162 12.74 -8.22 -1.22
N THR A 163 12.92 -7.56 -2.37
CA THR A 163 11.88 -7.43 -3.41
C THR A 163 11.89 -8.63 -4.37
N GLN A 164 13.03 -9.30 -4.54
CA GLN A 164 13.16 -10.49 -5.41
C GLN A 164 12.19 -11.62 -5.05
N ARG A 165 11.70 -11.65 -3.80
CA ARG A 165 10.68 -12.63 -3.39
C ARG A 165 9.39 -12.57 -4.23
N TYR A 166 9.14 -11.46 -4.93
CA TYR A 166 8.00 -11.26 -5.81
C TYR A 166 8.29 -11.53 -7.28
N ALA A 167 9.55 -11.77 -7.67
CA ALA A 167 9.95 -11.95 -9.07
C ALA A 167 9.17 -13.07 -9.80
N HIS A 168 8.81 -14.12 -9.05
CA HIS A 168 8.04 -15.24 -9.60
C HIS A 168 6.59 -14.87 -10.01
N LEU A 169 6.11 -13.68 -9.65
CA LEU A 169 4.78 -13.16 -10.00
C LEU A 169 4.82 -12.36 -11.33
N SER A 170 6.00 -12.01 -11.81
CA SER A 170 6.17 -11.34 -13.09
C SER A 170 5.89 -12.33 -14.23
N ARG A 171 4.95 -11.97 -15.10
CA ARG A 171 4.67 -12.73 -16.34
C ARG A 171 5.62 -12.23 -17.42
N ASP A 172 6.71 -12.94 -17.67
CA ASP A 172 7.67 -12.67 -18.75
C ASP A 172 7.95 -11.15 -18.94
N PRO A 173 8.73 -10.52 -18.04
CA PRO A 173 8.94 -9.08 -18.07
C PRO A 173 9.68 -8.62 -19.33
N VAL A 174 10.47 -9.49 -19.94
CA VAL A 174 11.19 -9.20 -21.19
C VAL A 174 10.19 -9.07 -22.35
N ARG A 175 9.30 -10.03 -22.48
CA ARG A 175 8.25 -10.01 -23.51
C ARG A 175 7.36 -8.78 -23.37
N GLN A 176 6.88 -8.47 -22.16
CA GLN A 176 6.02 -7.32 -21.91
C GLN A 176 6.71 -6.00 -22.25
N ALA A 177 7.97 -5.82 -21.83
CA ALA A 177 8.77 -4.65 -22.17
C ALA A 177 9.00 -4.53 -23.68
N THR A 178 9.30 -5.65 -24.37
CA THR A 178 9.50 -5.70 -25.82
C THR A 178 8.21 -5.32 -26.56
N GLU A 179 7.07 -5.89 -26.19
CA GLU A 179 5.78 -5.57 -26.81
C GLU A 179 5.39 -4.10 -26.60
N THR A 180 5.54 -3.58 -25.38
CA THR A 180 5.25 -2.17 -25.09
C THR A 180 6.14 -1.25 -25.93
N THR A 181 7.44 -1.51 -25.97
CA THR A 181 8.39 -0.71 -26.74
C THR A 181 8.08 -0.77 -28.25
N ALA A 182 7.82 -1.97 -28.77
CA ALA A 182 7.47 -2.16 -30.18
C ALA A 182 6.19 -1.41 -30.56
N ASN A 183 5.17 -1.40 -29.70
CA ASN A 183 3.93 -0.68 -29.95
C ASN A 183 4.14 0.84 -30.00
N ILE A 184 4.92 1.41 -29.08
CA ILE A 184 5.27 2.85 -29.10
C ILE A 184 5.98 3.22 -30.41
N ILE A 185 6.96 2.40 -30.83
CA ILE A 185 7.69 2.63 -32.09
C ILE A 185 6.74 2.50 -33.28
N ALA A 186 5.88 1.50 -33.29
CA ALA A 186 4.95 1.27 -34.40
C ALA A 186 3.93 2.42 -34.53
N GLU A 187 3.44 2.98 -33.42
CA GLU A 187 2.57 4.15 -33.41
C GLU A 187 3.28 5.38 -33.96
N ALA A 188 4.52 5.63 -33.55
CA ALA A 188 5.32 6.74 -34.07
C ALA A 188 5.60 6.63 -35.58
N LEU A 189 5.83 5.42 -36.08
CA LEU A 189 6.03 5.18 -37.51
C LEU A 189 4.75 5.38 -38.34
N ARG A 190 3.57 5.12 -37.78
CA ARG A 190 2.27 5.37 -38.43
C ARG A 190 1.86 6.83 -38.44
N ALA A 191 2.27 7.60 -37.41
CA ALA A 191 1.92 9.02 -37.32
C ALA A 191 2.58 9.92 -38.35
N ASN A 192 3.59 9.43 -39.09
CA ASN A 192 4.36 10.13 -40.13
C ASN A 192 4.08 9.63 -41.58
N GLY A 193 3.06 8.85 -41.80
CA GLY A 193 2.58 8.40 -43.11
C GLY A 193 1.16 8.86 -43.35
#